data_fdfc91069cf13aa512b7484ebe70a526
#
_entry.id   fdfc91069cf13aa512b7484ebe70a526
#
_cell.length_a   1.000
_cell.length_b   1.000
_cell.length_c   1.000
_cell.angle_alpha   90.00
_cell.angle_beta   90.00
_cell.angle_gamma   90.00
#
_symmetry.space_group_name_H-M   'P 1'
#
loop_
_entity.id
_entity.type
_entity.pdbx_description
1 polymer ?
#
loop_
_entity_poly.entity_id
_entity_poly.type
_entity_poly.pdbx_seq_one_letter_code
_entity_poly.pdbx_strand_id
1 'polypeptide(L)'
;SLGMQFTPWQLSAAWHSCQAGKELILNDQSIDEVPIVIPGRGSGLVGGTIRGTLTRDQVMAVTLDGFFPEVKSSDKPVKAKATGLQEIGLPYESDPAITKHLAAFLAAHAGDGQKLAHPTAILWNGGPFKAEIVRERVLSVLSSWVEEDGGEKLRSLDGFELDLAVARGAARYGVVRRGDGIRIRGGTARAYYVGVEVPMPAVPGLAPPVRAVCVA
;
A
#
# COMPACT_ATOMS: atom_id res chain seq x y z
N SER A 1 -25.17 -10.71 5.44
CA SER A 1 -25.40 -9.53 4.60
C SER A 1 -26.75 -8.92 4.95
N LEU A 2 -26.73 -7.97 5.87
CA LEU A 2 -27.89 -7.13 6.17
C LEU A 2 -27.99 -6.09 5.06
N GLY A 3 -29.09 -6.08 4.31
CA GLY A 3 -29.40 -5.11 3.25
C GLY A 3 -29.68 -3.69 3.79
N MET A 4 -28.88 -3.22 4.74
CA MET A 4 -28.93 -1.87 5.26
C MET A 4 -28.07 -0.95 4.38
N GLN A 5 -28.71 0.05 3.78
CA GLN A 5 -28.01 1.12 3.10
C GLN A 5 -27.50 2.13 4.13
N PHE A 6 -26.19 2.20 4.31
CA PHE A 6 -25.56 3.23 5.13
C PHE A 6 -25.55 4.57 4.40
N THR A 7 -25.71 5.65 5.15
CA THR A 7 -25.44 6.99 4.63
C THR A 7 -23.94 7.23 4.53
N PRO A 8 -23.47 8.20 3.71
CA PRO A 8 -22.04 8.54 3.63
C PRO A 8 -21.41 8.83 5.01
N TRP A 9 -22.13 9.50 5.90
CA TRP A 9 -21.68 9.76 7.27
C TRP A 9 -21.55 8.48 8.11
N GLN A 10 -22.53 7.57 8.01
CA GLN A 10 -22.46 6.27 8.70
C GLN A 10 -21.35 5.38 8.16
N LEU A 11 -21.08 5.43 6.85
CA LEU A 11 -19.95 4.73 6.24
C LEU A 11 -18.62 5.27 6.78
N SER A 12 -18.49 6.59 6.90
CA SER A 12 -17.30 7.21 7.48
C SER A 12 -17.10 6.81 8.95
N ALA A 13 -18.19 6.83 9.75
CA ALA A 13 -18.15 6.39 11.15
C ALA A 13 -17.77 4.90 11.28
N ALA A 14 -18.35 4.04 10.44
CA ALA A 14 -18.02 2.62 10.38
C ALA A 14 -16.54 2.41 10.02
N TRP A 15 -16.05 3.13 9.01
CA TRP A 15 -14.67 3.05 8.58
C TRP A 15 -13.69 3.41 9.71
N HIS A 16 -13.91 4.53 10.41
CA HIS A 16 -13.07 4.93 11.55
C HIS A 16 -13.14 3.93 12.70
N SER A 17 -14.35 3.42 13.02
CA SER A 17 -14.52 2.44 14.09
C SER A 17 -13.82 1.11 13.76
N CYS A 18 -13.94 0.64 12.52
CA CYS A 18 -13.25 -0.56 12.05
C CYS A 18 -11.74 -0.38 11.97
N GLN A 19 -11.26 0.81 11.56
CA GLN A 19 -9.82 1.11 11.56
C GLN A 19 -9.24 1.03 12.97
N ALA A 20 -9.87 1.71 13.93
CA ALA A 20 -9.43 1.69 15.33
C ALA A 20 -9.48 0.26 15.91
N GLY A 21 -10.57 -0.47 15.66
CA GLY A 21 -10.71 -1.87 16.12
C GLY A 21 -9.66 -2.79 15.52
N LYS A 22 -9.38 -2.66 14.23
CA LYS A 22 -8.31 -3.41 13.55
C LYS A 22 -6.94 -3.12 14.18
N GLU A 23 -6.62 -1.85 14.43
CA GLU A 23 -5.34 -1.46 15.03
C GLU A 23 -5.18 -2.03 16.45
N LEU A 24 -6.25 -2.01 17.25
CA LEU A 24 -6.24 -2.64 18.58
C LEU A 24 -5.96 -4.14 18.49
N ILE A 25 -6.71 -4.87 17.67
CA ILE A 25 -6.55 -6.32 17.51
C ILE A 25 -5.16 -6.71 16.99
N LEU A 26 -4.60 -5.94 16.06
CA LEU A 26 -3.28 -6.23 15.49
C LEU A 26 -2.13 -5.93 16.44
N ASN A 27 -2.30 -4.97 17.36
CA ASN A 27 -1.26 -4.55 18.29
C ASN A 27 -1.31 -5.29 19.64
N ASP A 28 -2.45 -5.89 19.98
CA ASP A 28 -2.62 -6.63 21.24
C ASP A 28 -3.19 -8.03 20.96
N GLN A 29 -2.35 -9.04 21.18
CA GLN A 29 -2.72 -10.44 20.92
C GLN A 29 -3.77 -10.98 21.90
N SER A 30 -4.03 -10.32 23.01
CA SER A 30 -5.04 -10.71 24.00
C SER A 30 -6.47 -10.28 23.62
N ILE A 31 -6.62 -9.41 22.61
CA ILE A 31 -7.91 -8.90 22.17
C ILE A 31 -8.44 -9.74 21.00
N ASP A 32 -9.47 -10.56 21.24
CA ASP A 32 -10.07 -11.41 20.22
C ASP A 32 -11.19 -10.72 19.46
N GLU A 33 -11.85 -9.73 20.06
CA GLU A 33 -12.95 -9.01 19.45
C GLU A 33 -13.05 -7.57 19.96
N VAL A 34 -13.56 -6.68 19.11
CA VAL A 34 -13.80 -5.26 19.43
C VAL A 34 -15.21 -4.89 18.99
N PRO A 35 -16.01 -4.22 19.87
CA PRO A 35 -17.32 -3.74 19.48
C PRO A 35 -17.18 -2.58 18.47
N ILE A 36 -17.94 -2.67 17.38
CA ILE A 36 -18.08 -1.61 16.38
C ILE A 36 -19.40 -0.92 16.59
N VAL A 37 -19.36 0.37 16.81
CA VAL A 37 -20.54 1.19 17.10
C VAL A 37 -20.69 2.27 16.02
N ILE A 38 -21.83 2.25 15.33
CA ILE A 38 -22.17 3.25 14.31
C ILE A 38 -23.38 4.02 14.79
N PRO A 39 -23.30 5.35 14.92
CA PRO A 39 -24.44 6.15 15.36
C PRO A 39 -25.63 6.03 14.39
N GLY A 40 -26.84 5.90 14.94
CA GLY A 40 -28.08 5.86 14.17
C GLY A 40 -28.51 7.25 13.69
N ARG A 41 -29.48 7.29 12.80
CA ARG A 41 -30.16 8.53 12.39
C ARG A 41 -31.28 8.83 13.38
N GLY A 42 -31.27 10.00 14.00
CA GLY A 42 -32.40 10.53 14.73
C GLY A 42 -32.00 11.53 15.81
N SER A 43 -32.81 12.59 15.96
CA SER A 43 -32.70 13.59 17.04
C SER A 43 -33.36 13.15 18.36
N GLY A 44 -33.82 11.92 18.44
CA GLY A 44 -34.45 11.37 19.65
C GLY A 44 -33.44 10.67 20.57
N LEU A 45 -33.72 10.65 21.87
CA LEU A 45 -32.92 10.06 22.94
C LEU A 45 -32.62 8.54 22.72
N VAL A 46 -33.26 7.91 21.73
CA VAL A 46 -33.09 6.51 21.32
C VAL A 46 -32.88 6.45 19.81
N GLY A 47 -31.93 7.20 19.29
CA GLY A 47 -31.49 7.01 17.90
C GLY A 47 -30.84 5.63 17.78
N GLY A 48 -31.42 4.74 16.96
CA GLY A 48 -31.01 3.34 16.84
C GLY A 48 -29.52 3.21 16.49
N THR A 49 -28.67 2.99 17.49
CA THR A 49 -27.25 2.72 17.31
C THR A 49 -27.10 1.35 16.67
N ILE A 50 -26.37 1.27 15.56
CA ILE A 50 -26.01 0.01 14.93
C ILE A 50 -24.77 -0.52 15.64
N ARG A 51 -24.86 -1.74 16.11
CA ARG A 51 -23.76 -2.42 16.81
C ARG A 51 -23.34 -3.64 16.02
N GLY A 52 -22.06 -3.87 15.95
CA GLY A 52 -21.45 -5.08 15.39
C GLY A 52 -20.22 -5.44 16.20
N THR A 53 -19.58 -6.53 15.85
CA THR A 53 -18.34 -6.98 16.44
C THR A 53 -17.34 -7.25 15.34
N LEU A 54 -16.13 -6.74 15.50
CA LEU A 54 -15.00 -7.06 14.66
C LEU A 54 -14.15 -8.10 15.38
N THR A 55 -14.02 -9.28 14.80
CA THR A 55 -13.26 -10.38 15.40
C THR A 55 -11.82 -10.43 14.86
N ARG A 56 -10.94 -11.04 15.64
CA ARG A 56 -9.55 -11.31 15.24
C ARG A 56 -9.49 -12.08 13.93
N ASP A 57 -10.29 -13.14 13.78
CA ASP A 57 -10.30 -13.96 12.55
C ASP A 57 -10.65 -13.12 11.31
N GLN A 58 -11.61 -12.21 11.42
CA GLN A 58 -11.97 -11.31 10.33
C GLN A 58 -10.82 -10.36 9.99
N VAL A 59 -10.13 -9.82 11.00
CA VAL A 59 -8.98 -8.92 10.81
C VAL A 59 -7.83 -9.69 10.16
N MET A 60 -7.53 -10.90 10.62
CA MET A 60 -6.46 -11.72 10.06
C MET A 60 -6.76 -12.13 8.62
N ALA A 61 -7.96 -12.62 8.34
CA ALA A 61 -8.37 -13.01 7.00
C ALA A 61 -8.24 -11.85 6.00
N VAL A 62 -8.67 -10.64 6.38
CA VAL A 62 -8.55 -9.47 5.49
C VAL A 62 -7.10 -8.97 5.41
N THR A 63 -6.41 -8.87 6.55
CA THR A 63 -5.08 -8.25 6.59
C THR A 63 -4.00 -9.20 6.08
N LEU A 64 -3.91 -10.42 6.63
CA LEU A 64 -2.86 -11.35 6.23
C LEU A 64 -3.20 -12.07 4.93
N ASP A 65 -4.38 -12.68 4.85
CA ASP A 65 -4.71 -13.51 3.70
C ASP A 65 -5.20 -12.69 2.50
N GLY A 66 -5.74 -11.48 2.75
CA GLY A 66 -6.14 -10.56 1.68
C GLY A 66 -4.99 -9.69 1.15
N PHE A 67 -4.23 -9.03 2.03
CA PHE A 67 -3.16 -8.10 1.62
C PHE A 67 -1.76 -8.71 1.63
N PHE A 68 -1.48 -9.67 2.49
CA PHE A 68 -0.17 -10.32 2.61
C PHE A 68 -0.28 -11.85 2.54
N PRO A 69 -0.95 -12.41 1.52
CA PRO A 69 -1.09 -13.87 1.41
C PRO A 69 0.27 -14.56 1.25
N GLU A 70 0.34 -15.80 1.72
CA GLU A 70 1.45 -16.69 1.41
C GLU A 70 1.31 -17.16 -0.04
N VAL A 71 2.20 -16.68 -0.89
CA VAL A 71 2.20 -16.96 -2.34
C VAL A 71 3.59 -17.44 -2.77
N LYS A 72 3.68 -18.07 -3.92
CA LYS A 72 4.96 -18.48 -4.50
C LYS A 72 5.66 -17.27 -5.11
N SER A 73 7.00 -17.29 -5.17
CA SER A 73 7.79 -16.26 -5.83
C SER A 73 7.48 -16.10 -7.33
N SER A 74 6.87 -17.13 -7.94
CA SER A 74 6.41 -17.11 -9.34
C SER A 74 5.05 -16.44 -9.55
N ASP A 75 4.28 -16.22 -8.49
CA ASP A 75 2.94 -15.65 -8.60
C ASP A 75 3.01 -14.17 -8.96
N LYS A 76 2.17 -13.77 -9.90
CA LYS A 76 2.13 -12.40 -10.41
C LYS A 76 0.83 -11.72 -10.04
N PRO A 77 0.86 -10.39 -9.81
CA PRO A 77 -0.35 -9.62 -9.59
C PRO A 77 -1.29 -9.71 -10.79
N VAL A 78 -2.59 -9.80 -10.51
CA VAL A 78 -3.63 -9.79 -11.54
C VAL A 78 -3.79 -8.36 -12.05
N LYS A 79 -3.57 -8.16 -13.35
CA LYS A 79 -3.82 -6.87 -13.99
C LYS A 79 -5.30 -6.73 -14.35
N ALA A 80 -5.93 -5.63 -13.97
CA ALA A 80 -7.26 -5.30 -14.50
C ALA A 80 -7.19 -5.20 -16.02
N LYS A 81 -8.19 -5.79 -16.71
CA LYS A 81 -8.37 -5.52 -18.13
C LYS A 81 -8.72 -4.03 -18.27
N ALA A 82 -7.91 -3.29 -19.05
CA ALA A 82 -8.22 -1.91 -19.39
C ALA A 82 -9.55 -1.88 -20.15
N THR A 83 -10.63 -1.57 -19.46
CA THR A 83 -11.88 -1.17 -20.10
C THR A 83 -11.71 0.28 -20.52
N GLY A 84 -11.99 0.61 -21.75
CA GLY A 84 -11.64 1.85 -22.47
C GLY A 84 -12.12 3.19 -21.92
N LEU A 85 -12.65 3.25 -20.70
CA LEU A 85 -12.91 4.44 -19.89
C LEU A 85 -11.95 4.39 -18.70
N GLN A 86 -10.76 4.99 -18.84
CA GLN A 86 -9.90 5.25 -17.70
C GLN A 86 -10.52 6.40 -16.92
N GLU A 87 -10.88 6.14 -15.65
CA GLU A 87 -11.15 7.20 -14.70
C GLU A 87 -9.95 8.14 -14.59
N ILE A 88 -10.21 9.44 -14.62
CA ILE A 88 -9.17 10.47 -14.41
C ILE A 88 -8.75 10.38 -12.93
N GLY A 89 -7.63 9.72 -12.66
CA GLY A 89 -7.08 9.54 -11.33
C GLY A 89 -5.81 8.68 -11.35
N LEU A 90 -5.12 8.59 -10.21
CA LEU A 90 -4.01 7.65 -10.05
C LEU A 90 -4.56 6.21 -10.10
N PRO A 91 -4.11 5.37 -11.06
CA PRO A 91 -4.56 3.99 -11.13
C PRO A 91 -4.04 3.23 -9.91
N TYR A 92 -4.93 2.81 -9.02
CA TYR A 92 -4.59 1.84 -7.99
C TYR A 92 -4.40 0.46 -8.64
N GLU A 93 -3.46 -0.31 -8.10
CA GLU A 93 -3.28 -1.68 -8.55
C GLU A 93 -4.53 -2.50 -8.20
N SER A 94 -4.97 -3.33 -9.13
CA SER A 94 -6.21 -4.09 -8.99
C SER A 94 -6.09 -5.32 -8.09
N ASP A 95 -4.87 -5.87 -7.96
CA ASP A 95 -4.60 -6.98 -7.06
C ASP A 95 -4.15 -6.44 -5.69
N PRO A 96 -4.91 -6.67 -4.60
CA PRO A 96 -4.54 -6.19 -3.28
C PRO A 96 -3.38 -6.96 -2.64
N ALA A 97 -2.99 -8.11 -3.20
CA ALA A 97 -1.96 -8.99 -2.65
C ALA A 97 -0.56 -8.39 -2.77
N ILE A 98 -0.12 -7.66 -1.75
CA ILE A 98 1.18 -6.97 -1.71
C ILE A 98 2.33 -7.95 -1.92
N THR A 99 2.23 -9.17 -1.39
CA THR A 99 3.26 -10.21 -1.57
C THR A 99 3.47 -10.58 -3.03
N LYS A 100 2.44 -10.61 -3.88
CA LYS A 100 2.62 -10.82 -5.33
C LYS A 100 3.35 -9.67 -6.01
N HIS A 101 3.12 -8.44 -5.58
CA HIS A 101 3.85 -7.28 -6.09
C HIS A 101 5.32 -7.32 -5.66
N LEU A 102 5.60 -7.76 -4.42
CA LEU A 102 6.97 -7.99 -3.95
C LEU A 102 7.67 -9.08 -4.75
N ALA A 103 6.98 -10.20 -5.03
CA ALA A 103 7.52 -11.26 -5.89
C ALA A 103 7.87 -10.75 -7.30
N ALA A 104 6.96 -10.02 -7.92
CA ALA A 104 7.19 -9.41 -9.23
C ALA A 104 8.34 -8.40 -9.22
N PHE A 105 8.46 -7.59 -8.16
CA PHE A 105 9.54 -6.63 -7.99
C PHE A 105 10.89 -7.32 -7.85
N LEU A 106 11.01 -8.32 -6.97
CA LEU A 106 12.26 -9.05 -6.78
C LEU A 106 12.68 -9.82 -8.05
N ALA A 107 11.72 -10.40 -8.77
CA ALA A 107 12.00 -11.07 -10.04
C ALA A 107 12.50 -10.10 -11.13
N ALA A 108 11.97 -8.88 -11.17
CA ALA A 108 12.41 -7.85 -12.13
C ALA A 108 13.84 -7.33 -11.85
N HIS A 109 14.37 -7.56 -10.64
CA HIS A 109 15.70 -7.12 -10.21
C HIS A 109 16.63 -8.30 -9.91
N ALA A 110 16.33 -9.49 -10.45
CA ALA A 110 17.16 -10.67 -10.31
C ALA A 110 18.57 -10.46 -10.89
N GLY A 111 19.58 -10.96 -10.20
CA GLY A 111 20.95 -11.03 -10.70
C GLY A 111 21.15 -12.17 -11.69
N ASP A 112 22.33 -12.23 -12.28
CA ASP A 112 22.68 -13.28 -13.22
C ASP A 112 22.57 -14.67 -12.56
N GLY A 113 21.78 -15.55 -13.19
CA GLY A 113 21.56 -16.91 -12.71
C GLY A 113 20.57 -17.07 -11.54
N GLN A 114 19.96 -15.98 -11.08
CA GLN A 114 18.93 -15.97 -10.04
C GLN A 114 17.52 -15.81 -10.64
N LYS A 115 16.51 -16.35 -9.96
CA LYS A 115 15.09 -16.12 -10.33
C LYS A 115 14.53 -14.83 -9.74
N LEU A 116 15.13 -14.37 -8.64
CA LEU A 116 14.76 -13.14 -7.95
C LEU A 116 15.99 -12.48 -7.31
N ALA A 117 15.90 -11.20 -7.02
CA ALA A 117 16.91 -10.51 -6.23
C ALA A 117 16.94 -11.06 -4.80
N HIS A 118 18.14 -11.19 -4.23
CA HIS A 118 18.36 -11.70 -2.87
C HIS A 118 18.63 -10.52 -1.91
N PRO A 119 17.62 -9.85 -1.35
CA PRO A 119 17.83 -8.88 -0.29
C PRO A 119 18.37 -9.59 0.96
N THR A 120 19.31 -8.97 1.66
CA THR A 120 19.90 -9.51 2.90
C THR A 120 19.18 -9.02 4.14
N ALA A 121 18.45 -7.91 4.04
CA ALA A 121 17.77 -7.30 5.16
C ALA A 121 16.55 -6.48 4.72
N ILE A 122 15.61 -6.28 5.65
CA ILE A 122 14.41 -5.46 5.47
C ILE A 122 14.46 -4.29 6.45
N LEU A 123 14.24 -3.08 5.94
CA LEU A 123 13.96 -1.90 6.74
C LEU A 123 12.46 -1.57 6.63
N TRP A 124 11.78 -1.58 7.76
CA TRP A 124 10.34 -1.33 7.81
C TRP A 124 10.03 0.17 7.75
N ASN A 125 9.01 0.52 6.95
CA ASN A 125 8.47 1.87 6.88
C ASN A 125 6.97 1.84 6.55
N GLY A 126 6.22 2.77 7.12
CA GLY A 126 4.77 2.91 6.89
C GLY A 126 3.89 2.26 7.96
N GLY A 127 2.67 2.79 8.09
CA GLY A 127 1.72 2.41 9.12
C GLY A 127 1.32 0.94 9.18
N PRO A 128 1.15 0.22 8.04
CA PRO A 128 0.80 -1.20 8.06
C PRO A 128 1.80 -2.08 8.82
N PHE A 129 3.07 -1.67 8.86
CA PHE A 129 4.14 -2.41 9.53
C PHE A 129 4.28 -2.08 11.03
N LYS A 130 3.38 -1.31 11.63
CA LYS A 130 3.27 -1.19 13.08
C LYS A 130 2.92 -2.53 13.72
N ALA A 131 2.03 -3.29 13.09
CA ALA A 131 1.65 -4.63 13.54
C ALA A 131 2.80 -5.62 13.30
N GLU A 132 3.28 -6.24 14.39
CA GLU A 132 4.36 -7.22 14.34
C GLU A 132 4.02 -8.42 13.47
N ILE A 133 2.81 -8.93 13.58
CA ILE A 133 2.32 -10.07 12.81
C ILE A 133 2.41 -9.83 11.28
N VAL A 134 2.24 -8.59 10.82
CA VAL A 134 2.40 -8.24 9.40
C VAL A 134 3.88 -8.27 8.99
N ARG A 135 4.77 -7.75 9.86
CA ARG A 135 6.22 -7.83 9.62
C ARG A 135 6.72 -9.27 9.57
N GLU A 136 6.27 -10.10 10.51
CA GLU A 136 6.61 -11.52 10.56
C GLU A 136 6.14 -12.27 9.31
N ARG A 137 4.90 -12.03 8.86
CA ARG A 137 4.36 -12.62 7.63
C ARG A 137 5.21 -12.24 6.42
N VAL A 138 5.51 -10.97 6.23
CA VAL A 138 6.31 -10.50 5.09
C VAL A 138 7.74 -11.04 5.17
N LEU A 139 8.35 -11.01 6.35
CA LEU A 139 9.71 -11.54 6.55
C LEU A 139 9.77 -13.05 6.25
N SER A 140 8.79 -13.82 6.72
CA SER A 140 8.70 -15.25 6.48
C SER A 140 8.55 -15.58 4.99
N VAL A 141 7.61 -14.91 4.32
CA VAL A 141 7.34 -15.13 2.90
C VAL A 141 8.56 -14.77 2.03
N LEU A 142 9.18 -13.63 2.27
CA LEU A 142 10.36 -13.22 1.49
C LEU A 142 11.57 -14.13 1.78
N SER A 143 11.77 -14.53 3.04
CA SER A 143 12.86 -15.45 3.41
C SER A 143 12.71 -16.80 2.71
N SER A 144 11.50 -17.37 2.70
CA SER A 144 11.27 -18.66 2.02
C SER A 144 11.62 -18.59 0.53
N TRP A 145 11.25 -17.51 -0.17
CA TRP A 145 11.57 -17.35 -1.59
C TRP A 145 13.08 -17.23 -1.85
N VAL A 146 13.78 -16.46 -1.01
CA VAL A 146 15.22 -16.26 -1.16
C VAL A 146 15.98 -17.54 -0.84
N GLU A 147 15.59 -18.27 0.21
CA GLU A 147 16.18 -19.58 0.57
C GLU A 147 15.91 -20.64 -0.51
N GLU A 148 14.72 -20.69 -1.09
CA GLU A 148 14.38 -21.58 -2.21
C GLU A 148 15.20 -21.29 -3.49
N ASP A 149 15.65 -20.05 -3.69
CA ASP A 149 16.49 -19.64 -4.82
C ASP A 149 18.00 -19.65 -4.46
N GLY A 150 18.38 -20.24 -3.32
CA GLY A 150 19.76 -20.45 -2.89
C GLY A 150 20.39 -19.28 -2.15
N GLY A 151 19.62 -18.29 -1.72
CA GLY A 151 20.07 -17.17 -0.89
C GLY A 151 20.00 -17.47 0.60
N GLU A 152 20.43 -16.50 1.40
CA GLU A 152 20.37 -16.58 2.87
C GLU A 152 19.08 -15.96 3.40
N LYS A 153 18.63 -16.45 4.57
CA LYS A 153 17.46 -15.91 5.27
C LYS A 153 17.60 -14.41 5.54
N LEU A 154 16.53 -13.68 5.27
CA LEU A 154 16.48 -12.25 5.49
C LEU A 154 16.46 -11.92 6.99
N ARG A 155 17.07 -10.80 7.34
CA ARG A 155 17.00 -10.23 8.68
C ARG A 155 16.19 -8.93 8.68
N SER A 156 15.46 -8.69 9.77
CA SER A 156 14.88 -7.38 10.04
C SER A 156 15.98 -6.44 10.55
N LEU A 157 16.02 -5.22 10.04
CA LEU A 157 16.88 -4.16 10.60
C LEU A 157 16.18 -3.53 11.79
N ASP A 158 16.97 -3.25 12.84
CA ASP A 158 16.51 -2.56 14.03
C ASP A 158 16.51 -1.04 13.86
N GLY A 159 15.93 -0.33 14.84
CA GLY A 159 15.97 1.13 14.91
C GLY A 159 15.03 1.85 13.94
N PHE A 160 14.08 1.13 13.34
CA PHE A 160 13.01 1.76 12.55
C PHE A 160 12.01 2.48 13.47
N GLU A 161 11.57 3.64 13.02
CA GLU A 161 10.53 4.41 13.71
C GLU A 161 9.48 4.85 12.70
N LEU A 162 8.37 4.12 12.70
CA LEU A 162 7.37 4.16 11.63
C LEU A 162 6.60 5.49 11.57
N ASP A 163 6.46 6.18 12.70
CA ASP A 163 5.72 7.44 12.77
C ASP A 163 6.55 8.64 12.28
N LEU A 164 7.85 8.63 12.52
CA LEU A 164 8.74 9.75 12.22
C LEU A 164 9.66 9.54 11.03
N ALA A 165 9.61 8.37 10.38
CA ALA A 165 10.51 8.01 9.29
C ALA A 165 10.50 9.02 8.16
N VAL A 166 9.31 9.49 7.73
CA VAL A 166 9.16 10.48 6.64
C VAL A 166 9.73 11.83 7.06
N ALA A 167 9.42 12.30 8.26
CA ALA A 167 9.92 13.59 8.77
C ALA A 167 11.46 13.59 8.91
N ARG A 168 12.01 12.51 9.45
CA ARG A 168 13.47 12.32 9.56
C ARG A 168 14.14 12.22 8.19
N GLY A 169 13.53 11.51 7.25
CA GLY A 169 13.98 11.41 5.87
C GLY A 169 14.01 12.77 5.18
N ALA A 170 12.96 13.57 5.34
CA ALA A 170 12.88 14.92 4.79
C ALA A 170 13.95 15.85 5.39
N ALA A 171 14.15 15.80 6.72
CA ALA A 171 15.20 16.57 7.39
C ALA A 171 16.59 16.16 6.88
N ARG A 172 16.87 14.86 6.79
CA ARG A 172 18.14 14.33 6.25
C ARG A 172 18.35 14.74 4.80
N TYR A 173 17.31 14.69 3.96
CA TYR A 173 17.39 15.15 2.58
C TYR A 173 17.76 16.63 2.48
N GLY A 174 17.23 17.48 3.37
CA GLY A 174 17.62 18.89 3.45
C GLY A 174 19.10 19.09 3.75
N VAL A 175 19.69 18.28 4.65
CA VAL A 175 21.12 18.28 4.98
C VAL A 175 21.94 17.83 3.74
N VAL A 176 21.56 16.73 3.13
CA VAL A 176 22.24 16.20 1.93
C VAL A 176 22.23 17.20 0.76
N ARG A 177 21.15 17.97 0.61
CA ARG A 177 21.09 19.03 -0.41
C ARG A 177 22.08 20.19 -0.18
N ARG A 178 22.54 20.38 1.05
CA ARG A 178 23.59 21.37 1.40
C ARG A 178 25.01 20.85 1.17
N GLY A 179 25.17 19.60 0.72
CA GLY A 179 26.44 19.00 0.41
C GLY A 179 26.94 17.98 1.44
N ASP A 180 26.22 17.78 2.54
CA ASP A 180 26.63 16.88 3.62
C ASP A 180 25.99 15.50 3.48
N GLY A 181 26.64 14.60 2.75
CA GLY A 181 26.24 13.19 2.65
C GLY A 181 25.97 12.69 1.25
N ILE A 182 25.56 11.44 1.17
CA ILE A 182 25.29 10.75 -0.10
C ILE A 182 23.87 11.10 -0.57
N ARG A 183 23.77 11.71 -1.75
CA ARG A 183 22.50 11.97 -2.40
C ARG A 183 22.01 10.71 -3.12
N ILE A 184 20.92 10.12 -2.64
CA ILE A 184 20.23 9.06 -3.36
C ILE A 184 19.54 9.67 -4.58
N ARG A 185 19.92 9.21 -5.76
CA ARG A 185 19.25 9.54 -7.01
C ARG A 185 18.35 8.37 -7.37
N GLY A 186 17.05 8.60 -7.42
CA GLY A 186 16.06 7.63 -7.88
C GLY A 186 15.45 8.11 -9.19
N GLY A 187 15.02 7.18 -10.02
CA GLY A 187 14.14 7.43 -11.14
C GLY A 187 12.69 7.17 -10.74
N THR A 188 11.76 7.56 -11.59
CA THR A 188 10.37 7.17 -11.47
C THR A 188 10.15 5.79 -12.11
N ALA A 189 9.25 4.98 -11.55
CA ALA A 189 8.91 3.67 -12.11
C ALA A 189 8.26 3.75 -13.49
N ARG A 190 7.78 4.93 -13.89
CA ARG A 190 7.16 5.22 -15.18
C ARG A 190 7.63 6.58 -15.67
N ALA A 191 7.75 6.73 -16.98
CA ALA A 191 7.97 8.05 -17.59
C ALA A 191 6.68 8.86 -17.56
N TYR A 192 6.79 10.13 -17.14
CA TYR A 192 5.67 11.06 -17.13
C TYR A 192 5.84 12.09 -18.24
N TYR A 193 4.78 12.31 -18.98
CA TYR A 193 4.76 13.25 -20.09
C TYR A 193 3.71 14.33 -19.83
N VAL A 194 4.06 15.57 -20.10
CA VAL A 194 3.14 16.70 -20.12
C VAL A 194 2.90 17.08 -21.58
N GLY A 195 1.63 17.22 -21.96
CA GLY A 195 1.24 17.74 -23.26
C GLY A 195 1.45 19.27 -23.28
N VAL A 196 2.31 19.74 -24.16
CA VAL A 196 2.52 21.17 -24.38
C VAL A 196 1.96 21.54 -25.75
N GLU A 197 1.03 22.47 -25.80
CA GLU A 197 0.51 22.99 -27.06
C GLU A 197 1.61 23.69 -27.87
N VAL A 198 1.73 23.32 -29.11
CA VAL A 198 2.69 23.98 -30.03
C VAL A 198 2.08 25.30 -30.50
N PRO A 199 2.78 26.46 -30.35
CA PRO A 199 2.28 27.72 -30.80
C PRO A 199 2.02 27.68 -32.30
N MET A 200 0.79 28.02 -32.72
CA MET A 200 0.41 28.15 -34.11
C MET A 200 -0.61 29.29 -34.25
N PRO A 201 -0.74 29.92 -35.43
CA PRO A 201 -1.79 30.91 -35.68
C PRO A 201 -3.17 30.29 -35.39
N ALA A 202 -4.03 31.03 -34.72
CA ALA A 202 -5.38 30.61 -34.42
C ALA A 202 -6.19 30.40 -35.71
N VAL A 203 -6.56 29.14 -35.98
CA VAL A 203 -7.44 28.79 -37.11
C VAL A 203 -8.77 28.32 -36.51
N PRO A 204 -9.89 28.96 -36.85
CA PRO A 204 -11.20 28.58 -36.34
C PRO A 204 -11.49 27.10 -36.62
N GLY A 205 -11.84 26.35 -35.56
CA GLY A 205 -12.17 24.91 -35.65
C GLY A 205 -10.97 23.97 -35.62
N LEU A 206 -9.73 24.45 -35.54
CA LEU A 206 -8.54 23.62 -35.42
C LEU A 206 -7.93 23.76 -34.02
N ALA A 207 -7.82 22.63 -33.29
CA ALA A 207 -7.10 22.60 -32.02
C ALA A 207 -5.58 22.57 -32.27
N PRO A 208 -4.78 23.31 -31.48
CA PRO A 208 -3.32 23.31 -31.65
C PRO A 208 -2.77 21.86 -31.37
N PRO A 209 -1.76 21.45 -32.14
CA PRO A 209 -1.13 20.16 -31.92
C PRO A 209 -0.41 20.14 -30.57
N VAL A 210 -0.49 19.01 -29.89
CA VAL A 210 0.12 18.80 -28.57
C VAL A 210 1.39 18.00 -28.73
N ARG A 211 2.50 18.49 -28.20
CA ARG A 211 3.77 17.79 -28.11
C ARG A 211 3.93 17.22 -26.71
N ALA A 212 4.17 15.91 -26.60
CA ALA A 212 4.50 15.28 -25.33
C ALA A 212 5.95 15.60 -24.94
N VAL A 213 6.13 16.18 -23.75
CA VAL A 213 7.45 16.47 -23.16
C VAL A 213 7.60 15.58 -21.94
N CYS A 214 8.65 14.76 -21.90
CA CYS A 214 8.99 13.94 -20.77
C CYS A 214 9.46 14.83 -19.61
N VAL A 215 8.87 14.68 -18.42
CA VAL A 215 9.20 15.47 -17.22
C VAL A 215 9.83 14.63 -16.11
N ALA A 216 9.74 13.30 -16.19
CA ALA A 216 10.38 12.35 -15.29
C ALA A 216 10.49 10.96 -15.93
#